data_d030fa4c8dae33105dbfee0781cbd980
#
_entry.id   d030fa4c8dae33105dbfee0781cbd980
#
_cell.length_a   1.000
_cell.length_b   1.000
_cell.length_c   1.000
_cell.angle_alpha   90.00
_cell.angle_beta   90.00
_cell.angle_gamma   90.00
#
_symmetry.space_group_name_H-M   'P 1'
#
loop_
_entity.id
_entity.type
_entity.pdbx_description
1 polymer ?
#
loop_
_entity_poly.entity_id
_entity_poly.type
_entity_poly.pdbx_seq_one_letter_code
_entity_poly.pdbx_strand_id
1 'polypeptide(L)'
;MKTVYICSAYQTNYKVEKNKVKTFLYCRFAYDNGYFPIAPQVYLPYILDYYRADEKAKIFTHCKNAIAECDEFWVFGDIAELGCCKLVDYAIKQGKVIRYFDKYCELSE
;
A
#
# COMPACT_ATOMS: atom_id res chain seq x y z
N MET A 1 -18.82 4.53 3.88
CA MET A 1 -17.86 4.28 2.77
C MET A 1 -16.90 3.19 3.21
N LYS A 2 -16.68 2.21 2.37
CA LYS A 2 -15.70 1.15 2.68
C LYS A 2 -14.29 1.70 2.62
N THR A 3 -13.38 1.12 3.41
CA THR A 3 -11.97 1.49 3.40
C THR A 3 -11.16 0.47 2.60
N VAL A 4 -10.12 0.94 1.95
CA VAL A 4 -9.24 0.09 1.16
C VAL A 4 -7.78 0.44 1.42
N TYR A 5 -6.95 -0.58 1.67
CA TYR A 5 -5.51 -0.38 1.78
C TYR A 5 -4.91 -0.32 0.37
N ILE A 6 -4.15 0.73 0.12
CA ILE A 6 -3.51 0.94 -1.18
C ILE A 6 -2.08 0.41 -1.11
N CYS A 7 -1.82 -0.70 -1.78
CA CYS A 7 -0.49 -1.30 -1.85
C CYS A 7 0.15 -0.96 -3.18
N SER A 8 1.26 -0.23 -3.14
CA SER A 8 1.98 0.18 -4.34
C SER A 8 3.48 0.19 -4.07
N ALA A 9 4.26 0.24 -5.15
CA ALA A 9 5.71 0.31 -5.04
C ALA A 9 6.12 1.53 -4.22
N TYR A 10 7.02 1.31 -3.27
CA TYR A 10 7.28 2.34 -2.29
C TYR A 10 8.76 2.55 -2.02
N GLN A 11 9.64 1.72 -2.54
CA GLN A 11 10.98 1.68 -2.02
C GLN A 11 12.10 1.58 -2.99
N THR A 12 12.71 2.71 -3.21
CA THR A 12 14.14 2.80 -3.43
C THR A 12 14.50 4.25 -3.18
N ASN A 13 15.68 4.48 -2.63
CA ASN A 13 16.10 5.78 -2.11
C ASN A 13 15.78 6.96 -3.02
N TYR A 14 16.01 6.82 -4.33
CA TYR A 14 15.81 7.90 -5.30
C TYR A 14 14.41 7.91 -5.92
N LYS A 15 13.58 6.88 -5.65
CA LYS A 15 12.24 6.79 -6.23
C LYS A 15 11.12 7.06 -5.22
N VAL A 16 11.47 7.36 -3.96
CA VAL A 16 10.48 7.53 -2.90
C VAL A 16 9.45 8.61 -3.26
N GLU A 17 9.88 9.78 -3.69
CA GLU A 17 8.96 10.86 -4.03
C GLU A 17 8.09 10.50 -5.23
N LYS A 18 8.67 9.88 -6.27
CA LYS A 18 7.92 9.43 -7.43
C LYS A 18 6.87 8.39 -7.04
N ASN A 19 7.24 7.43 -6.19
CA ASN A 19 6.32 6.39 -5.73
C ASN A 19 5.23 6.97 -4.84
N LYS A 20 5.54 7.98 -4.04
CA LYS A 20 4.57 8.68 -3.22
C LYS A 20 3.50 9.35 -4.10
N VAL A 21 3.92 10.06 -5.14
CA VAL A 21 3.00 10.71 -6.08
C VAL A 21 2.08 9.67 -6.73
N LYS A 22 2.64 8.56 -7.20
CA LYS A 22 1.85 7.48 -7.79
C LYS A 22 0.84 6.92 -6.79
N THR A 23 1.25 6.73 -5.53
CA THR A 23 0.35 6.23 -4.50
C THR A 23 -0.81 7.18 -4.26
N PHE A 24 -0.58 8.50 -4.27
CA PHE A 24 -1.67 9.46 -4.17
C PHE A 24 -2.63 9.38 -5.36
N LEU A 25 -2.13 9.13 -6.56
CA LEU A 25 -2.98 8.92 -7.73
C LEU A 25 -3.86 7.68 -7.56
N TYR A 26 -3.32 6.61 -7.03
CA TYR A 26 -4.08 5.40 -6.74
C TYR A 26 -5.11 5.64 -5.63
N CYS A 27 -4.77 6.43 -4.64
CA CYS A 27 -5.72 6.84 -3.60
C CYS A 27 -6.89 7.61 -4.21
N ARG A 28 -6.62 8.54 -5.14
CA ARG A 28 -7.68 9.29 -5.82
C ARG A 28 -8.57 8.34 -6.62
N PHE A 29 -7.97 7.39 -7.34
CA PHE A 29 -8.73 6.39 -8.08
C PHE A 29 -9.68 5.62 -7.15
N ALA A 30 -9.18 5.16 -5.99
CA ALA A 30 -10.01 4.44 -5.03
C ALA A 30 -11.15 5.33 -4.52
N TYR A 31 -10.85 6.57 -4.19
CA TYR A 31 -11.84 7.52 -3.71
C TYR A 31 -12.96 7.75 -4.74
N ASP A 32 -12.57 7.92 -5.99
CA ASP A 32 -13.53 8.14 -7.09
C ASP A 32 -14.41 6.90 -7.33
N ASN A 33 -13.96 5.73 -6.88
CA ASN A 33 -14.72 4.49 -6.96
C ASN A 33 -15.49 4.15 -5.68
N GLY A 34 -15.59 5.09 -4.77
CA GLY A 34 -16.43 4.94 -3.56
C GLY A 34 -15.73 4.31 -2.37
N TYR A 35 -14.39 4.25 -2.37
CA TYR A 35 -13.61 3.69 -1.26
C TYR A 35 -12.74 4.75 -0.62
N PHE A 36 -12.64 4.73 0.70
CA PHE A 36 -11.72 5.62 1.38
C PHE A 36 -10.33 4.98 1.41
N PRO A 37 -9.31 5.61 0.79
CA PRO A 37 -7.98 5.01 0.69
C PRO A 37 -7.19 5.16 1.99
N ILE A 38 -6.49 4.09 2.36
CA ILE A 38 -5.58 4.06 3.51
C ILE A 38 -4.20 3.67 2.96
N ALA A 39 -3.20 4.53 3.16
CA ALA A 39 -1.85 4.32 2.64
C ALA A 39 -0.80 4.86 3.60
N PRO A 40 -0.61 4.21 4.77
CA PRO A 40 0.33 4.72 5.78
C PRO A 40 1.77 4.80 5.28
N GLN A 41 2.14 4.01 4.30
CA GLN A 41 3.49 4.02 3.74
C GLN A 41 3.88 5.37 3.13
N VAL A 42 2.92 6.24 2.81
CA VAL A 42 3.26 7.55 2.23
C VAL A 42 3.68 8.57 3.28
N TYR A 43 3.36 8.37 4.54
CA TYR A 43 3.73 9.34 5.58
C TYR A 43 4.60 8.74 6.70
N LEU A 44 4.54 7.44 6.94
CA LEU A 44 5.31 6.84 8.02
C LEU A 44 6.82 7.07 7.92
N PRO A 45 7.46 7.02 6.73
CA PRO A 45 8.89 7.30 6.62
C PRO A 45 9.30 8.74 6.93
N TYR A 46 8.36 9.66 7.02
CA TYR A 46 8.62 11.03 7.49
C TYR A 46 8.54 11.14 9.00
N ILE A 47 8.01 10.11 9.67
CA ILE A 47 7.87 10.04 11.12
C ILE A 47 8.90 9.10 11.71
N LEU A 48 9.15 7.98 11.05
CA LEU A 48 10.06 6.92 11.47
C LEU A 48 11.18 6.75 10.45
N ASP A 49 12.37 6.36 10.92
CA ASP A 49 13.51 6.15 10.04
C ASP A 49 13.47 4.77 9.40
N TYR A 50 13.15 4.73 8.11
CA TYR A 50 13.06 3.49 7.34
C TYR A 50 14.39 2.71 7.30
N TYR A 51 15.52 3.42 7.46
CA TYR A 51 16.85 2.80 7.38
C TYR A 51 17.34 2.23 8.71
N ARG A 52 16.62 2.48 9.81
CA ARG A 52 16.89 1.82 11.08
C ARG A 52 16.03 0.56 11.17
N ALA A 53 16.68 -0.57 11.45
CA ALA A 53 15.99 -1.87 11.49
C ALA A 53 14.82 -1.89 12.48
N ASP A 54 14.96 -1.27 13.64
CA ASP A 54 13.92 -1.22 14.66
C ASP A 54 12.73 -0.37 14.22
N GLU A 55 12.99 0.77 13.57
CA GLU A 55 11.93 1.65 13.09
C GLU A 55 11.28 1.12 11.82
N LYS A 56 12.05 0.48 10.95
CA LYS A 56 11.48 -0.21 9.78
C LYS A 56 10.48 -1.29 10.20
N ALA A 57 10.81 -2.04 11.26
CA ALA A 57 9.90 -3.05 11.80
C ALA A 57 8.59 -2.42 12.31
N LYS A 58 8.68 -1.24 12.94
CA LYS A 58 7.49 -0.51 13.41
C LYS A 58 6.63 -0.05 12.25
N ILE A 59 7.24 0.47 11.17
CA ILE A 59 6.52 0.85 9.96
C ILE A 59 5.72 -0.35 9.43
N PHE A 60 6.36 -1.50 9.32
CA PHE A 60 5.72 -2.72 8.85
C PHE A 60 4.54 -3.12 9.75
N THR A 61 4.71 -3.02 11.07
CA THR A 61 3.66 -3.33 12.04
C THR A 61 2.46 -2.39 11.88
N HIS A 62 2.71 -1.10 11.71
CA HIS A 62 1.62 -0.12 11.50
C HIS A 62 0.88 -0.39 10.19
N CYS A 63 1.60 -0.76 9.12
CA CYS A 63 0.97 -1.12 7.87
C CYS A 63 0.07 -2.36 8.03
N LYS A 64 0.53 -3.38 8.75
CA LYS A 64 -0.28 -4.57 9.01
C LYS A 64 -1.53 -4.23 9.81
N ASN A 65 -1.41 -3.37 10.81
CA ASN A 65 -2.57 -2.95 11.61
C ASN A 65 -3.59 -2.23 10.73
N ALA A 66 -3.13 -1.36 9.84
CA ALA A 66 -4.01 -0.66 8.91
C ALA A 66 -4.72 -1.65 7.97
N ILE A 67 -4.01 -2.65 7.46
CA ILE A 67 -4.61 -3.69 6.61
C ILE A 67 -5.70 -4.43 7.36
N ALA A 68 -5.45 -4.81 8.61
CA ALA A 68 -6.42 -5.54 9.42
C ALA A 68 -7.74 -4.77 9.59
N GLU A 69 -7.68 -3.45 9.63
CA GLU A 69 -8.85 -2.58 9.81
C GLU A 69 -9.55 -2.21 8.50
N CYS A 70 -8.91 -2.41 7.35
CA CYS A 70 -9.51 -2.10 6.06
C CYS A 70 -10.48 -3.19 5.61
N ASP A 71 -11.46 -2.78 4.80
CA ASP A 71 -12.41 -3.73 4.19
C ASP A 71 -11.80 -4.50 3.04
N GLU A 72 -10.97 -3.86 2.22
CA GLU A 72 -10.33 -4.45 1.05
C GLU A 72 -8.86 -4.06 0.98
N PHE A 73 -8.12 -4.77 0.12
CA PHE A 73 -6.70 -4.55 -0.12
C PHE A 73 -6.47 -4.52 -1.63
N TRP A 74 -6.04 -3.37 -2.16
CA TRP A 74 -5.83 -3.19 -3.59
C TRP A 74 -4.35 -3.05 -3.89
N VAL A 75 -3.88 -3.83 -4.88
CA VAL A 75 -2.47 -3.85 -5.31
C VAL A 75 -2.36 -3.18 -6.67
N PHE A 76 -1.45 -2.21 -6.77
CA PHE A 76 -1.22 -1.47 -8.01
C PHE A 76 0.21 -1.73 -8.51
N GLY A 77 0.32 -2.21 -9.74
CA GLY A 77 1.59 -2.51 -10.38
C GLY A 77 2.01 -3.96 -10.25
N ASP A 78 3.26 -4.25 -10.57
CA ASP A 78 3.80 -5.61 -10.50
C ASP A 78 4.22 -5.94 -9.07
N ILE A 79 3.64 -7.00 -8.51
CA ILE A 79 3.94 -7.45 -7.15
C ILE A 79 5.44 -7.72 -6.97
N ALA A 80 6.11 -8.25 -7.99
CA ALA A 80 7.54 -8.55 -7.92
C ALA A 80 8.39 -7.29 -7.73
N GLU A 81 7.91 -6.15 -8.22
CA GLU A 81 8.61 -4.87 -8.11
C GLU A 81 8.26 -4.10 -6.85
N LEU A 82 7.19 -4.51 -6.16
CA LEU A 82 6.60 -3.70 -5.09
C LEU A 82 7.36 -3.74 -3.77
N GLY A 83 8.21 -4.73 -3.54
CA GLY A 83 8.83 -4.89 -2.23
C GLY A 83 7.84 -5.07 -1.09
N CYS A 84 6.56 -5.29 -1.42
CA CYS A 84 5.48 -5.40 -0.44
C CYS A 84 4.82 -6.78 -0.43
N CYS A 85 5.51 -7.81 -0.92
CA CYS A 85 4.98 -9.18 -0.96
C CYS A 85 4.52 -9.67 0.42
N LYS A 86 5.21 -9.27 1.47
CA LYS A 86 4.84 -9.63 2.83
C LYS A 86 3.50 -9.05 3.25
N LEU A 87 3.18 -7.83 2.80
CA LEU A 87 1.90 -7.20 3.08
C LEU A 87 0.78 -7.89 2.31
N VAL A 88 1.03 -8.29 1.07
CA VAL A 88 0.07 -9.06 0.27
C VAL A 88 -0.21 -10.39 0.96
N ASP A 89 0.82 -11.10 1.39
CA ASP A 89 0.67 -12.37 2.11
C ASP A 89 -0.15 -12.19 3.38
N TYR A 90 0.11 -11.12 4.12
CA TYR A 90 -0.63 -10.81 5.33
C TYR A 90 -2.12 -10.56 5.03
N ALA A 91 -2.41 -9.78 3.99
CA ALA A 91 -3.79 -9.49 3.58
C ALA A 91 -4.54 -10.78 3.19
N ILE A 92 -3.86 -11.69 2.48
CA ILE A 92 -4.43 -12.99 2.13
C ILE A 92 -4.77 -13.78 3.40
N LYS A 93 -3.85 -13.82 4.36
CA LYS A 93 -4.07 -14.53 5.63
C LYS A 93 -5.22 -13.94 6.43
N GLN A 94 -5.43 -12.62 6.32
CA GLN A 94 -6.54 -11.94 6.99
C GLN A 94 -7.88 -12.13 6.27
N GLY A 95 -7.90 -12.82 5.14
CA GLY A 95 -9.11 -13.06 4.39
C GLY A 95 -9.67 -11.82 3.69
N LYS A 96 -8.84 -10.84 3.42
CA LYS A 96 -9.28 -9.61 2.76
C LYS A 96 -9.61 -9.85 1.29
N VAL A 97 -10.58 -9.11 0.77
CA VAL A 97 -10.81 -9.05 -0.68
C VAL A 97 -9.63 -8.33 -1.30
N ILE A 98 -8.95 -8.99 -2.22
CA ILE A 98 -7.76 -8.43 -2.87
C ILE A 98 -8.06 -8.20 -4.33
N ARG A 99 -7.79 -6.98 -4.81
CA ARG A 99 -7.93 -6.63 -6.22
C ARG A 99 -6.58 -6.19 -6.74
N TYR A 100 -6.26 -6.61 -7.94
CA TYR A 100 -5.00 -6.29 -8.61
C TYR A 100 -5.26 -5.34 -9.76
N PHE A 101 -4.51 -4.24 -9.80
CA PHE A 101 -4.57 -3.24 -10.87
C PHE A 101 -3.18 -3.05 -11.44
N ASP A 102 -3.10 -2.70 -12.72
CA ASP A 102 -1.83 -2.27 -13.29
C ASP A 102 -1.54 -0.82 -12.91
N LYS A 103 -0.40 -0.29 -13.39
CA LYS A 103 0.01 1.09 -13.06
C LYS A 103 -0.92 2.16 -13.65
N TYR A 104 -1.86 1.77 -14.51
CA TYR A 104 -2.85 2.67 -15.11
C TYR A 104 -4.23 2.52 -14.46
N CYS A 105 -4.30 1.84 -13.33
CA CYS A 105 -5.54 1.59 -12.58
C CYS A 105 -6.54 0.71 -13.35
N GLU A 106 -6.06 -0.14 -14.24
CA GLU A 106 -6.88 -1.14 -14.93
C GLU A 106 -6.77 -2.47 -14.21
N LEU A 107 -7.90 -3.19 -14.09
CA LEU A 107 -7.91 -4.50 -13.44
C LEU A 107 -6.94 -5.44 -14.13
N SER A 108 -6.10 -6.06 -13.33
CA SER A 108 -5.11 -7.05 -13.77
C SER A 108 -5.52 -8.41 -13.22
N GLU A 109 -5.64 -9.39 -14.08
CA GLU A 109 -5.98 -10.76 -13.69
C GLU A 109 -4.75 -11.63 -13.51
#